data_93fafea494180b889af025f62d39a221
#
_entry.id   93fafea494180b889af025f62d39a221
#
_cell.length_a   1.000
_cell.length_b   1.000
_cell.length_c   1.000
_cell.angle_alpha   90.00
_cell.angle_beta   90.00
_cell.angle_gamma   90.00
#
_symmetry.space_group_name_H-M   'P 1'
#
loop_
_entity.id
_entity.type
_entity.pdbx_description
1 polymer ?
#
loop_
_entity_poly.entity_id
_entity_poly.type
_entity_poly.pdbx_seq_one_letter_code
_entity_poly.pdbx_strand_id
1 'polypeptide(L)'
;MRIPLPALNASMGRGHYDRAQPEVKFYFDFVCPYAYLASLQLPALCERMDAFIEYRPILLGGVLKALGSEPNVGPQVKTAMTRRDLQRWAEYLQVPLNMPAEHPRRTVEALRLLCWAPRAAWPDLVKVLYRAYWVEGLDITSHQVLAQLAASVGLPAEAALLGLQRADVAAELRRRTDEAIQAGVFGVPTFVVDSHTGPRLFFGQDRLHFVEAALRHHPLRMEDDEVQDAPQPALSIREAVLTRSVPIANQARRLQFFYDVASPFAYLASTQIEQLAEYCGAVVDWHPILLGGLFRSLGTPMVPLSAYSPSKRRHTLEDLARWAHHYDQPFHFPTQFPMMTVTAQRLLMLAGERTPQLSHALFRAYWVADADLNDPSILEAALREAGLPIELLSRTSEPEVKEKLQENTLAAERAGVFGVPTFRIPQPHGEPLLFFGQDRMKLVERALRKGTRSE
;
A
#
# COMPACT_ATOMS: atom_id res chain seq x y z
N MET A 1 -37.66 -43.35 -7.58
CA MET A 1 -38.55 -42.37 -8.24
C MET A 1 -37.69 -41.09 -8.38
N ARG A 2 -37.21 -40.83 -9.61
CA ARG A 2 -36.34 -39.64 -9.88
C ARG A 2 -37.27 -38.51 -10.32
N ILE A 3 -37.26 -37.40 -9.61
CA ILE A 3 -37.99 -36.19 -9.99
C ILE A 3 -37.05 -35.41 -10.95
N PRO A 4 -37.51 -35.09 -12.19
CA PRO A 4 -36.70 -34.29 -13.11
C PRO A 4 -36.75 -32.81 -12.75
N LEU A 5 -35.58 -32.15 -12.76
CA LEU A 5 -35.45 -30.69 -12.65
C LEU A 5 -36.04 -30.03 -13.92
N PRO A 6 -36.75 -28.90 -13.81
CA PRO A 6 -37.20 -28.16 -14.96
C PRO A 6 -36.03 -27.49 -15.69
N ALA A 7 -36.04 -27.64 -17.01
CA ALA A 7 -35.14 -26.96 -17.92
C ALA A 7 -35.40 -25.45 -17.88
N LEU A 8 -34.44 -24.67 -17.44
CA LEU A 8 -34.41 -23.21 -17.62
C LEU A 8 -34.08 -22.91 -19.08
N ASN A 9 -35.05 -22.34 -19.79
CA ASN A 9 -34.92 -21.88 -21.16
C ASN A 9 -33.77 -20.89 -21.33
N ALA A 10 -32.78 -21.31 -22.09
CA ALA A 10 -31.73 -20.47 -22.62
C ALA A 10 -32.23 -19.67 -23.81
N SER A 11 -32.61 -18.43 -23.61
CA SER A 11 -32.73 -17.46 -24.72
C SER A 11 -32.38 -16.06 -24.18
N MET A 12 -31.07 -15.80 -24.02
CA MET A 12 -30.50 -14.45 -24.08
C MET A 12 -29.21 -14.51 -24.89
N GLY A 13 -29.24 -13.79 -25.98
CA GLY A 13 -28.20 -13.30 -26.87
C GLY A 13 -26.83 -13.98 -26.86
N ARG A 14 -26.58 -14.89 -27.79
CA ARG A 14 -25.22 -15.19 -28.26
C ARG A 14 -24.75 -14.00 -29.08
N GLY A 15 -23.96 -13.14 -28.46
CA GLY A 15 -23.28 -12.04 -29.11
C GLY A 15 -22.08 -11.61 -28.29
N HIS A 16 -20.87 -11.86 -28.79
CA HIS A 16 -19.55 -11.40 -28.30
C HIS A 16 -18.87 -12.16 -27.16
N TYR A 17 -18.74 -13.49 -27.21
CA TYR A 17 -17.86 -14.25 -26.32
C TYR A 17 -16.75 -15.03 -27.05
N ASP A 18 -16.06 -14.41 -28.02
CA ASP A 18 -14.98 -15.08 -28.77
C ASP A 18 -13.61 -14.38 -28.65
N ARG A 19 -13.46 -13.38 -27.78
CA ARG A 19 -12.15 -12.86 -27.39
C ARG A 19 -11.86 -13.28 -25.95
N ALA A 20 -10.74 -13.99 -25.75
CA ALA A 20 -10.22 -14.23 -24.41
C ALA A 20 -10.01 -12.86 -23.73
N GLN A 21 -10.69 -12.66 -22.58
CA GLN A 21 -10.59 -11.40 -21.82
C GLN A 21 -9.47 -11.51 -20.79
N PRO A 22 -8.75 -10.43 -20.50
CA PRO A 22 -7.79 -10.37 -19.39
C PRO A 22 -8.44 -10.73 -18.06
N GLU A 23 -7.67 -11.37 -17.19
CA GLU A 23 -8.14 -11.83 -15.88
C GLU A 23 -7.33 -11.19 -14.77
N VAL A 24 -8.02 -10.77 -13.70
CA VAL A 24 -7.41 -10.35 -12.43
C VAL A 24 -7.71 -11.40 -11.38
N LYS A 25 -6.69 -12.12 -10.93
CA LYS A 25 -6.79 -13.03 -9.78
C LYS A 25 -6.78 -12.21 -8.51
N PHE A 26 -7.89 -12.17 -7.79
CA PHE A 26 -8.06 -11.43 -6.54
C PHE A 26 -7.99 -12.36 -5.34
N TYR A 27 -6.87 -12.34 -4.62
CA TYR A 27 -6.67 -13.10 -3.39
C TYR A 27 -7.11 -12.29 -2.18
N PHE A 28 -8.00 -12.87 -1.36
CA PHE A 28 -8.61 -12.18 -0.24
C PHE A 28 -8.99 -13.10 0.91
N ASP A 29 -9.18 -12.48 2.08
CA ASP A 29 -9.81 -13.07 3.27
C ASP A 29 -10.73 -12.00 3.87
N PHE A 30 -11.89 -12.41 4.38
CA PHE A 30 -12.87 -11.50 4.95
C PHE A 30 -12.37 -10.76 6.20
N VAL A 31 -11.35 -11.29 6.88
CA VAL A 31 -10.73 -10.64 8.04
C VAL A 31 -9.95 -9.38 7.67
N CYS A 32 -9.60 -9.18 6.40
CA CYS A 32 -8.77 -8.06 5.97
C CYS A 32 -9.59 -6.84 5.54
N PRO A 33 -9.51 -5.70 6.26
CA PRO A 33 -10.25 -4.48 5.90
C PRO A 33 -9.81 -3.87 4.57
N TYR A 34 -8.53 -3.95 4.23
CA TYR A 34 -8.05 -3.48 2.93
C TYR A 34 -8.55 -4.36 1.77
N ALA A 35 -8.79 -5.66 2.02
CA ALA A 35 -9.40 -6.53 1.03
C ALA A 35 -10.90 -6.19 0.85
N TYR A 36 -11.60 -5.77 1.91
CA TYR A 36 -12.93 -5.19 1.81
C TYR A 36 -12.92 -3.94 0.91
N LEU A 37 -12.04 -2.96 1.18
CA LEU A 37 -11.94 -1.75 0.36
C LEU A 37 -11.59 -2.06 -1.10
N ALA A 38 -10.74 -3.05 -1.34
CA ALA A 38 -10.39 -3.53 -2.67
C ALA A 38 -11.60 -4.14 -3.40
N SER A 39 -12.39 -4.96 -2.70
CA SER A 39 -13.57 -5.64 -3.27
C SER A 39 -14.64 -4.67 -3.77
N LEU A 40 -14.68 -3.46 -3.22
CA LEU A 40 -15.61 -2.41 -3.65
C LEU A 40 -15.13 -1.64 -4.90
N GLN A 41 -13.82 -1.58 -5.12
CA GLN A 41 -13.21 -0.84 -6.23
C GLN A 41 -12.97 -1.71 -7.47
N LEU A 42 -12.60 -2.97 -7.24
CA LEU A 42 -12.15 -3.87 -8.29
C LEU A 42 -13.21 -4.14 -9.39
N PRO A 43 -14.52 -4.31 -9.09
CA PRO A 43 -15.53 -4.53 -10.12
C PRO A 43 -15.58 -3.39 -11.16
N ALA A 44 -15.63 -2.13 -10.70
CA ALA A 44 -15.67 -0.98 -11.60
C ALA A 44 -14.36 -0.81 -12.39
N LEU A 45 -13.21 -1.19 -11.82
CA LEU A 45 -11.95 -1.22 -12.54
C LEU A 45 -11.97 -2.27 -13.65
N CYS A 46 -12.38 -3.48 -13.33
CA CYS A 46 -12.44 -4.59 -14.31
C CYS A 46 -13.46 -4.31 -15.42
N GLU A 47 -14.61 -3.72 -15.09
CA GLU A 47 -15.59 -3.28 -16.09
C GLU A 47 -15.00 -2.27 -17.08
N ARG A 48 -14.32 -1.21 -16.58
CA ARG A 48 -13.64 -0.22 -17.45
C ARG A 48 -12.55 -0.85 -18.31
N MET A 49 -11.91 -1.88 -17.77
CA MET A 49 -10.80 -2.56 -18.44
C MET A 49 -11.24 -3.82 -19.17
N ASP A 50 -12.52 -4.05 -19.39
CA ASP A 50 -13.06 -5.25 -20.05
C ASP A 50 -12.28 -6.52 -19.62
N ALA A 51 -12.25 -6.75 -18.29
CA ALA A 51 -11.48 -7.82 -17.66
C ALA A 51 -12.35 -8.61 -16.68
N PHE A 52 -12.01 -9.87 -16.44
CA PHE A 52 -12.67 -10.71 -15.46
C PHE A 52 -12.00 -10.65 -14.08
N ILE A 53 -12.82 -10.79 -13.02
CA ILE A 53 -12.33 -11.04 -11.66
C ILE A 53 -12.38 -12.54 -11.39
N GLU A 54 -11.21 -13.13 -11.20
CA GLU A 54 -11.13 -14.46 -10.62
C GLU A 54 -10.97 -14.35 -9.11
N TYR A 55 -12.07 -14.59 -8.39
CA TYR A 55 -12.07 -14.58 -6.92
C TYR A 55 -11.27 -15.78 -6.37
N ARG A 56 -10.26 -15.50 -5.54
CA ARG A 56 -9.37 -16.47 -4.92
C ARG A 56 -9.43 -16.35 -3.39
N PRO A 57 -10.50 -16.90 -2.74
CA PRO A 57 -10.58 -16.93 -1.28
C PRO A 57 -9.44 -17.79 -0.71
N ILE A 58 -8.73 -17.26 0.29
CA ILE A 58 -7.63 -17.94 0.98
C ILE A 58 -7.72 -17.68 2.47
N LEU A 59 -7.14 -18.56 3.28
CA LEU A 59 -7.03 -18.36 4.71
C LEU A 59 -5.76 -17.57 5.02
N LEU A 60 -5.89 -16.28 5.34
CA LEU A 60 -4.75 -15.40 5.66
C LEU A 60 -3.88 -15.95 6.80
N GLY A 61 -4.50 -16.46 7.87
CA GLY A 61 -3.78 -17.08 8.98
C GLY A 61 -2.94 -18.29 8.55
N GLY A 62 -3.40 -19.04 7.54
CA GLY A 62 -2.65 -20.14 6.94
C GLY A 62 -1.41 -19.66 6.19
N VAL A 63 -1.56 -18.60 5.38
CA VAL A 63 -0.44 -17.96 4.67
C VAL A 63 0.60 -17.42 5.64
N LEU A 64 0.18 -16.67 6.65
CA LEU A 64 1.10 -16.10 7.65
C LEU A 64 1.87 -17.19 8.39
N LYS A 65 1.18 -18.25 8.83
CA LYS A 65 1.81 -19.38 9.51
C LYS A 65 2.84 -20.09 8.61
N ALA A 66 2.50 -20.33 7.35
CA ALA A 66 3.42 -21.01 6.42
C ALA A 66 4.68 -20.18 6.11
N LEU A 67 4.57 -18.85 6.16
CA LEU A 67 5.67 -17.92 5.92
C LEU A 67 6.44 -17.56 7.21
N GLY A 68 6.10 -18.14 8.35
CA GLY A 68 6.70 -17.78 9.64
C GLY A 68 6.46 -16.32 10.04
N SER A 69 5.38 -15.73 9.53
CA SER A 69 5.01 -14.35 9.81
C SER A 69 3.90 -14.30 10.85
N GLU A 70 4.04 -13.43 11.82
CA GLU A 70 2.93 -13.16 12.76
C GLU A 70 1.96 -12.13 12.14
N PRO A 71 0.67 -12.19 12.52
CA PRO A 71 -0.24 -11.08 12.25
C PRO A 71 0.39 -9.79 12.76
N ASN A 72 0.23 -8.68 12.04
CA ASN A 72 0.86 -7.37 12.36
C ASN A 72 0.53 -6.89 13.80
N VAL A 73 1.12 -7.53 14.79
CA VAL A 73 1.17 -7.09 16.18
C VAL A 73 2.41 -6.20 16.31
N GLY A 74 2.35 -5.04 15.66
CA GLY A 74 3.40 -4.03 15.79
C GLY A 74 3.20 -3.19 17.05
N PRO A 75 4.11 -2.24 17.33
CA PRO A 75 3.95 -1.27 18.40
C PRO A 75 2.54 -0.65 18.38
N GLN A 76 1.97 -0.33 19.55
CA GLN A 76 0.62 0.26 19.66
C GLN A 76 0.42 1.46 18.72
N VAL A 77 1.48 2.27 18.55
CA VAL A 77 1.51 3.41 17.62
C VAL A 77 1.21 2.99 16.18
N LYS A 78 1.79 1.88 15.71
CA LYS A 78 1.54 1.34 14.36
C LYS A 78 0.10 0.87 14.20
N THR A 79 -0.45 0.21 15.21
CA THR A 79 -1.84 -0.24 15.20
C THR A 79 -2.82 0.93 15.16
N ALA A 80 -2.58 1.98 15.96
CA ALA A 80 -3.39 3.19 15.94
C ALA A 80 -3.31 3.91 14.57
N MET A 81 -2.11 3.99 14.00
CA MET A 81 -1.91 4.57 12.66
C MET A 81 -2.67 3.76 11.60
N THR A 82 -2.59 2.44 11.61
CA THR A 82 -3.30 1.56 10.66
C THR A 82 -4.81 1.77 10.73
N ARG A 83 -5.39 1.93 11.93
CA ARG A 83 -6.82 2.23 12.08
C ARG A 83 -7.20 3.59 11.49
N ARG A 84 -6.38 4.62 11.75
CA ARG A 84 -6.60 5.97 11.18
C ARG A 84 -6.44 5.98 9.65
N ASP A 85 -5.45 5.26 9.13
CA ASP A 85 -5.23 5.11 7.70
C ASP A 85 -6.42 4.45 7.01
N LEU A 86 -6.91 3.36 7.58
CA LEU A 86 -8.07 2.63 7.09
C LEU A 86 -9.34 3.52 7.05
N GLN A 87 -9.59 4.29 8.11
CA GLN A 87 -10.72 5.22 8.16
C GLN A 87 -10.59 6.30 7.08
N ARG A 88 -9.40 6.85 6.88
CA ARG A 88 -9.13 7.84 5.83
C ARG A 88 -9.34 7.29 4.43
N TRP A 89 -8.97 6.03 4.20
CA TRP A 89 -9.25 5.37 2.93
C TRP A 89 -10.74 5.16 2.71
N ALA A 90 -11.49 4.73 3.74
CA ALA A 90 -12.94 4.59 3.66
C ALA A 90 -13.62 5.94 3.35
N GLU A 91 -13.19 7.02 4.02
CA GLU A 91 -13.66 8.38 3.73
C GLU A 91 -13.26 8.87 2.33
N TYR A 92 -12.05 8.54 1.88
CA TYR A 92 -11.58 8.91 0.53
C TYR A 92 -12.42 8.23 -0.54
N LEU A 93 -12.72 6.96 -0.35
CA LEU A 93 -13.53 6.13 -1.25
C LEU A 93 -15.05 6.35 -1.08
N GLN A 94 -15.45 7.12 -0.05
CA GLN A 94 -16.86 7.36 0.30
C GLN A 94 -17.64 6.07 0.56
N VAL A 95 -17.01 5.10 1.23
CA VAL A 95 -17.62 3.81 1.58
C VAL A 95 -17.79 3.66 3.07
N PRO A 96 -18.89 3.00 3.53
CA PRO A 96 -19.09 2.74 4.94
C PRO A 96 -18.06 1.74 5.46
N LEU A 97 -17.54 2.02 6.66
CA LEU A 97 -16.61 1.11 7.37
C LEU A 97 -16.83 1.23 8.86
N ASN A 98 -17.23 0.14 9.48
CA ASN A 98 -17.32 -0.01 10.92
C ASN A 98 -16.37 -1.12 11.36
N MET A 99 -15.41 -0.78 12.24
CA MET A 99 -14.52 -1.80 12.81
C MET A 99 -15.32 -2.67 13.80
N PRO A 100 -15.46 -4.00 13.54
CA PRO A 100 -16.15 -4.86 14.48
C PRO A 100 -15.47 -4.86 15.86
N ALA A 101 -16.25 -4.84 16.94
CA ALA A 101 -15.71 -4.76 18.30
C ALA A 101 -14.76 -5.93 18.64
N GLU A 102 -15.06 -7.11 18.10
CA GLU A 102 -14.28 -8.34 18.32
C GLU A 102 -13.35 -8.67 17.13
N HIS A 103 -12.89 -7.65 16.41
CA HIS A 103 -11.91 -7.86 15.35
C HIS A 103 -10.50 -8.12 15.94
N PRO A 104 -9.76 -9.11 15.40
CA PRO A 104 -10.07 -10.00 14.28
C PRO A 104 -10.90 -11.23 14.69
N ARG A 105 -11.93 -11.56 13.90
CA ARG A 105 -12.69 -12.80 14.04
C ARG A 105 -12.18 -13.88 13.07
N ARG A 106 -12.47 -15.13 13.42
CA ARG A 106 -12.22 -16.27 12.55
C ARG A 106 -13.13 -16.20 11.31
N THR A 107 -12.58 -16.41 10.11
CA THR A 107 -13.31 -16.31 8.83
C THR A 107 -13.40 -17.61 8.06
N VAL A 108 -12.95 -18.72 8.66
CA VAL A 108 -12.90 -20.04 8.01
C VAL A 108 -14.28 -20.48 7.50
N GLU A 109 -15.32 -20.25 8.28
CA GLU A 109 -16.70 -20.64 7.97
C GLU A 109 -17.23 -19.83 6.77
N ALA A 110 -16.99 -18.52 6.78
CA ALA A 110 -17.38 -17.64 5.64
C ALA A 110 -16.62 -18.00 4.35
N LEU A 111 -15.31 -18.30 4.45
CA LEU A 111 -14.52 -18.77 3.32
C LEU A 111 -14.97 -20.16 2.81
N ARG A 112 -15.35 -21.06 3.70
CA ARG A 112 -15.94 -22.36 3.33
C ARG A 112 -17.29 -22.20 2.62
N LEU A 113 -18.14 -21.27 3.10
CA LEU A 113 -19.39 -20.95 2.43
C LEU A 113 -19.16 -20.57 0.97
N LEU A 114 -18.17 -19.72 0.73
CA LEU A 114 -17.80 -19.33 -0.62
C LEU A 114 -17.26 -20.51 -1.43
N CYS A 115 -16.40 -21.35 -0.87
CA CYS A 115 -15.89 -22.55 -1.55
C CYS A 115 -17.00 -23.58 -1.88
N TRP A 116 -18.04 -23.66 -1.06
CA TRP A 116 -19.19 -24.51 -1.31
C TRP A 116 -20.13 -23.95 -2.39
N ALA A 117 -20.31 -22.63 -2.45
CA ALA A 117 -21.24 -21.98 -3.35
C ALA A 117 -20.83 -22.13 -4.83
N PRO A 118 -21.81 -22.16 -5.75
CA PRO A 118 -21.54 -22.09 -7.19
C PRO A 118 -20.77 -20.79 -7.54
N ARG A 119 -19.81 -20.88 -8.45
CA ARG A 119 -18.98 -19.74 -8.86
C ARG A 119 -19.78 -18.51 -9.30
N ALA A 120 -20.90 -18.72 -9.95
CA ALA A 120 -21.81 -17.65 -10.39
C ALA A 120 -22.36 -16.81 -9.23
N ALA A 121 -22.47 -17.37 -8.03
CA ALA A 121 -22.95 -16.65 -6.84
C ALA A 121 -21.82 -15.92 -6.08
N TRP A 122 -20.56 -16.12 -6.43
CA TRP A 122 -19.43 -15.59 -5.69
C TRP A 122 -19.39 -14.06 -5.62
N PRO A 123 -19.63 -13.31 -6.71
CA PRO A 123 -19.60 -11.84 -6.64
C PRO A 123 -20.57 -11.29 -5.60
N ASP A 124 -21.83 -11.77 -5.60
CA ASP A 124 -22.85 -11.33 -4.65
C ASP A 124 -22.55 -11.82 -3.23
N LEU A 125 -22.11 -13.06 -3.08
CA LEU A 125 -21.79 -13.63 -1.78
C LEU A 125 -20.59 -12.93 -1.14
N VAL A 126 -19.54 -12.59 -1.89
CA VAL A 126 -18.40 -11.78 -1.43
C VAL A 126 -18.88 -10.42 -0.94
N LYS A 127 -19.75 -9.76 -1.70
CA LYS A 127 -20.30 -8.44 -1.35
C LYS A 127 -21.10 -8.48 -0.03
N VAL A 128 -22.00 -9.44 0.13
CA VAL A 128 -22.83 -9.51 1.34
C VAL A 128 -22.04 -9.96 2.56
N LEU A 129 -21.04 -10.85 2.42
CA LEU A 129 -20.16 -11.27 3.52
C LEU A 129 -19.27 -10.13 4.02
N TYR A 130 -18.65 -9.37 3.10
CA TYR A 130 -17.87 -8.19 3.47
C TYR A 130 -18.74 -7.12 4.13
N ARG A 131 -19.95 -6.85 3.60
CA ARG A 131 -20.88 -5.90 4.18
C ARG A 131 -21.30 -6.31 5.58
N ALA A 132 -21.68 -7.58 5.75
CA ALA A 132 -22.07 -8.13 7.05
C ALA A 132 -20.98 -7.91 8.11
N TYR A 133 -19.71 -8.15 7.77
CA TYR A 133 -18.60 -8.04 8.71
C TYR A 133 -18.14 -6.59 8.93
N TRP A 134 -17.89 -5.83 7.83
CA TRP A 134 -17.24 -4.50 7.91
C TRP A 134 -18.20 -3.32 7.99
N VAL A 135 -19.50 -3.52 7.79
CA VAL A 135 -20.50 -2.45 7.86
C VAL A 135 -21.51 -2.72 8.96
N GLU A 136 -22.06 -3.92 8.99
CA GLU A 136 -23.16 -4.30 9.89
C GLU A 136 -22.64 -4.90 11.21
N GLY A 137 -21.37 -5.28 11.28
CA GLY A 137 -20.74 -5.85 12.48
C GLY A 137 -21.28 -7.23 12.85
N LEU A 138 -21.87 -7.94 11.88
CA LEU A 138 -22.45 -9.28 12.13
C LEU A 138 -21.35 -10.31 12.38
N ASP A 139 -21.73 -11.32 13.17
CA ASP A 139 -20.85 -12.45 13.46
C ASP A 139 -20.82 -13.45 12.30
N ILE A 140 -19.88 -13.34 11.42
CA ILE A 140 -19.68 -14.27 10.28
C ILE A 140 -19.06 -15.62 10.69
N THR A 141 -18.89 -15.91 11.98
CA THR A 141 -18.62 -17.25 12.50
C THR A 141 -19.91 -18.01 12.77
N SER A 142 -21.02 -17.29 12.92
CA SER A 142 -22.34 -17.86 13.19
C SER A 142 -22.90 -18.56 11.95
N HIS A 143 -23.16 -19.85 12.08
CA HIS A 143 -23.78 -20.63 11.00
C HIS A 143 -25.17 -20.08 10.61
N GLN A 144 -25.93 -19.56 11.57
CA GLN A 144 -27.24 -18.95 11.30
C GLN A 144 -27.10 -17.67 10.46
N VAL A 145 -26.13 -16.80 10.77
CA VAL A 145 -25.84 -15.59 9.98
C VAL A 145 -25.40 -15.99 8.57
N LEU A 146 -24.50 -16.95 8.45
CA LEU A 146 -24.03 -17.42 7.15
C LEU A 146 -25.16 -18.02 6.28
N ALA A 147 -26.09 -18.77 6.89
CA ALA A 147 -27.26 -19.30 6.20
C ALA A 147 -28.20 -18.18 5.70
N GLN A 148 -28.42 -17.13 6.50
CA GLN A 148 -29.20 -15.96 6.10
C GLN A 148 -28.54 -15.20 4.95
N LEU A 149 -27.22 -15.01 5.01
CA LEU A 149 -26.46 -14.35 3.94
C LEU A 149 -26.50 -15.18 2.64
N ALA A 150 -26.39 -16.52 2.73
CA ALA A 150 -26.54 -17.41 1.60
C ALA A 150 -27.94 -17.27 0.97
N ALA A 151 -29.00 -17.28 1.80
CA ALA A 151 -30.37 -17.10 1.34
C ALA A 151 -30.60 -15.75 0.67
N SER A 152 -29.97 -14.68 1.16
CA SER A 152 -30.09 -13.34 0.57
C SER A 152 -29.57 -13.23 -0.86
N VAL A 153 -28.69 -14.16 -1.27
CA VAL A 153 -28.17 -14.25 -2.65
C VAL A 153 -28.76 -15.45 -3.43
N GLY A 154 -29.92 -15.98 -2.98
CA GLY A 154 -30.64 -17.03 -3.66
C GLY A 154 -30.11 -18.45 -3.46
N LEU A 155 -29.21 -18.68 -2.50
CA LEU A 155 -28.71 -20.01 -2.17
C LEU A 155 -29.55 -20.65 -1.06
N PRO A 156 -29.81 -21.98 -1.12
CA PRO A 156 -30.61 -22.66 -0.08
C PRO A 156 -29.89 -22.66 1.28
N ALA A 157 -30.51 -22.06 2.30
CA ALA A 157 -29.92 -21.89 3.63
C ALA A 157 -29.50 -23.23 4.29
N GLU A 158 -30.36 -24.25 4.24
CA GLU A 158 -30.08 -25.58 4.81
C GLU A 158 -28.90 -26.26 4.08
N ALA A 159 -28.87 -26.18 2.75
CA ALA A 159 -27.78 -26.74 1.96
C ALA A 159 -26.45 -26.01 2.25
N ALA A 160 -26.49 -24.70 2.48
CA ALA A 160 -25.32 -23.92 2.91
C ALA A 160 -24.76 -24.41 4.25
N LEU A 161 -25.64 -24.65 5.24
CA LEU A 161 -25.24 -25.18 6.56
C LEU A 161 -24.57 -26.56 6.45
N LEU A 162 -25.13 -27.45 5.66
CA LEU A 162 -24.52 -28.75 5.39
C LEU A 162 -23.20 -28.62 4.63
N GLY A 163 -23.14 -27.68 3.69
CA GLY A 163 -21.94 -27.36 2.90
C GLY A 163 -20.75 -26.95 3.74
N LEU A 164 -20.97 -26.14 4.78
CA LEU A 164 -19.91 -25.68 5.70
C LEU A 164 -19.18 -26.83 6.41
N GLN A 165 -19.86 -27.95 6.66
CA GLN A 165 -19.31 -29.10 7.40
C GLN A 165 -18.61 -30.12 6.48
N ARG A 166 -18.71 -29.99 5.17
CA ARG A 166 -18.14 -30.93 4.21
C ARG A 166 -16.63 -30.93 4.23
N ALA A 167 -16.06 -32.13 4.27
CA ALA A 167 -14.60 -32.33 4.28
C ALA A 167 -13.91 -31.87 2.98
N ASP A 168 -14.58 -32.07 1.83
CA ASP A 168 -14.09 -31.63 0.52
C ASP A 168 -14.05 -30.11 0.38
N VAL A 169 -15.03 -29.38 0.96
CA VAL A 169 -15.02 -27.91 1.02
C VAL A 169 -13.87 -27.39 1.89
N ALA A 170 -13.60 -28.07 3.02
CA ALA A 170 -12.49 -27.73 3.86
C ALA A 170 -11.13 -28.01 3.15
N ALA A 171 -11.05 -29.12 2.40
CA ALA A 171 -9.87 -29.46 1.60
C ALA A 171 -9.65 -28.46 0.46
N GLU A 172 -10.72 -28.01 -0.20
CA GLU A 172 -10.68 -27.00 -1.26
C GLU A 172 -10.11 -25.68 -0.75
N LEU A 173 -10.54 -25.18 0.42
CA LEU A 173 -10.00 -23.95 1.01
C LEU A 173 -8.49 -24.10 1.35
N ARG A 174 -8.07 -25.25 1.85
CA ARG A 174 -6.64 -25.54 2.09
C ARG A 174 -5.86 -25.51 0.79
N ARG A 175 -6.32 -26.26 -0.23
CA ARG A 175 -5.68 -26.31 -1.55
C ARG A 175 -5.50 -24.90 -2.15
N ARG A 176 -6.53 -24.05 -2.08
CA ARG A 176 -6.45 -22.65 -2.55
C ARG A 176 -5.42 -21.83 -1.78
N THR A 177 -5.35 -22.04 -0.47
CA THR A 177 -4.37 -21.35 0.37
C THR A 177 -2.94 -21.80 0.02
N ASP A 178 -2.73 -23.11 -0.17
CA ASP A 178 -1.43 -23.66 -0.55
C ASP A 178 -1.00 -23.19 -1.96
N GLU A 179 -1.92 -23.17 -2.92
CA GLU A 179 -1.69 -22.63 -4.27
C GLU A 179 -1.30 -21.14 -4.23
N ALA A 180 -1.97 -20.34 -3.39
CA ALA A 180 -1.64 -18.93 -3.22
C ALA A 180 -0.22 -18.75 -2.67
N ILE A 181 0.19 -19.56 -1.69
CA ILE A 181 1.56 -19.55 -1.14
C ILE A 181 2.57 -19.90 -2.23
N GLN A 182 2.30 -20.94 -3.03
CA GLN A 182 3.15 -21.34 -4.16
C GLN A 182 3.25 -20.24 -5.23
N ALA A 183 2.16 -19.51 -5.47
CA ALA A 183 2.14 -18.36 -6.38
C ALA A 183 2.84 -17.11 -5.81
N GLY A 184 3.40 -17.19 -4.59
CA GLY A 184 4.13 -16.09 -3.97
C GLY A 184 3.25 -15.09 -3.20
N VAL A 185 1.96 -15.40 -2.98
CA VAL A 185 1.07 -14.57 -2.16
C VAL A 185 1.50 -14.64 -0.71
N PHE A 186 1.76 -13.50 -0.09
CA PHE A 186 2.24 -13.37 1.29
C PHE A 186 1.28 -12.60 2.20
N GLY A 187 0.15 -12.16 1.67
CA GLY A 187 -0.87 -11.40 2.38
C GLY A 187 -2.04 -11.05 1.46
N VAL A 188 -3.03 -10.33 2.00
CA VAL A 188 -4.22 -9.89 1.26
C VAL A 188 -4.53 -8.41 1.53
N PRO A 189 -5.16 -7.68 0.59
CA PRO A 189 -5.48 -8.11 -0.76
C PRO A 189 -4.24 -8.27 -1.63
N THR A 190 -4.23 -9.28 -2.46
CA THR A 190 -3.23 -9.45 -3.51
C THR A 190 -3.94 -9.63 -4.84
N PHE A 191 -3.42 -8.97 -5.87
CA PHE A 191 -3.88 -9.11 -7.25
C PHE A 191 -2.78 -9.73 -8.09
N VAL A 192 -3.14 -10.61 -9.01
CA VAL A 192 -2.20 -11.14 -10.00
C VAL A 192 -2.82 -10.94 -11.38
N VAL A 193 -2.03 -10.34 -12.27
CA VAL A 193 -2.35 -10.10 -13.68
C VAL A 193 -1.25 -10.73 -14.52
N ASP A 194 -1.62 -11.49 -15.52
CA ASP A 194 -0.64 -12.07 -16.44
C ASP A 194 -0.02 -11.01 -17.34
N SER A 195 1.25 -11.15 -17.69
CA SER A 195 1.99 -10.28 -18.60
C SER A 195 2.86 -11.12 -19.54
N HIS A 196 3.46 -10.49 -20.57
CA HIS A 196 4.39 -11.15 -21.49
C HIS A 196 5.58 -11.84 -20.79
N THR A 197 5.96 -11.35 -19.61
CA THR A 197 7.08 -11.90 -18.83
C THR A 197 6.63 -12.83 -17.70
N GLY A 198 5.33 -13.18 -17.65
CA GLY A 198 4.72 -14.00 -16.62
C GLY A 198 3.81 -13.22 -15.66
N PRO A 199 3.29 -13.88 -14.63
CA PRO A 199 2.35 -13.27 -13.71
C PRO A 199 2.98 -12.16 -12.87
N ARG A 200 2.33 -10.99 -12.81
CA ARG A 200 2.73 -9.83 -11.99
C ARG A 200 1.84 -9.75 -10.75
N LEU A 201 2.46 -9.66 -9.60
CA LEU A 201 1.80 -9.60 -8.31
C LEU A 201 1.75 -8.16 -7.78
N PHE A 202 0.59 -7.73 -7.27
CA PHE A 202 0.35 -6.42 -6.65
C PHE A 202 -0.29 -6.64 -5.29
N PHE A 203 0.31 -6.10 -4.22
CA PHE A 203 -0.16 -6.25 -2.86
C PHE A 203 -0.66 -4.93 -2.27
N GLY A 204 -1.91 -4.90 -1.82
CA GLY A 204 -2.55 -3.73 -1.23
C GLY A 204 -3.63 -3.11 -2.12
N GLN A 205 -4.69 -2.59 -1.51
CA GLN A 205 -5.80 -1.93 -2.21
C GLN A 205 -5.35 -0.62 -2.91
N ASP A 206 -4.29 -0.05 -2.45
CA ASP A 206 -3.67 1.17 -2.96
C ASP A 206 -2.76 0.93 -4.18
N ARG A 207 -2.70 -0.32 -4.68
CA ARG A 207 -2.00 -0.74 -5.91
C ARG A 207 -2.94 -0.98 -7.10
N LEU A 208 -4.23 -0.69 -6.96
CA LEU A 208 -5.20 -0.92 -8.04
C LEU A 208 -4.90 -0.12 -9.31
N HIS A 209 -4.25 1.03 -9.21
CA HIS A 209 -3.77 1.79 -10.37
C HIS A 209 -2.67 1.04 -11.14
N PHE A 210 -1.80 0.26 -10.46
CA PHE A 210 -0.83 -0.61 -11.13
C PHE A 210 -1.49 -1.84 -11.75
N VAL A 211 -2.56 -2.36 -11.12
CA VAL A 211 -3.40 -3.42 -11.72
C VAL A 211 -4.02 -2.92 -13.01
N GLU A 212 -4.61 -1.71 -13.00
CA GLU A 212 -5.18 -1.09 -14.19
C GLU A 212 -4.14 -0.90 -15.31
N ALA A 213 -2.95 -0.41 -14.95
CA ALA A 213 -1.85 -0.27 -15.89
C ALA A 213 -1.41 -1.62 -16.48
N ALA A 214 -1.31 -2.66 -15.64
CA ALA A 214 -0.99 -4.01 -16.11
C ALA A 214 -2.04 -4.58 -17.07
N LEU A 215 -3.33 -4.31 -16.83
CA LEU A 215 -4.41 -4.72 -17.71
C LEU A 215 -4.39 -4.00 -19.08
N ARG A 216 -3.96 -2.74 -19.12
CA ARG A 216 -3.79 -2.00 -20.39
C ARG A 216 -2.74 -2.64 -21.30
N HIS A 217 -1.68 -3.20 -20.70
CA HIS A 217 -0.58 -3.87 -21.38
C HIS A 217 -0.67 -5.41 -21.27
N HIS A 218 -1.88 -5.94 -21.17
CA HIS A 218 -2.08 -7.39 -21.08
C HIS A 218 -1.83 -8.05 -22.43
N PRO A 219 -1.19 -9.26 -22.50
CA PRO A 219 -0.88 -9.96 -23.72
C PRO A 219 -2.05 -10.13 -24.70
N LEU A 220 -3.26 -10.30 -24.19
CA LEU A 220 -4.49 -10.45 -25.00
C LEU A 220 -4.95 -9.15 -25.67
N ARG A 221 -4.30 -8.00 -25.42
CA ARG A 221 -4.69 -6.67 -25.92
C ARG A 221 -3.69 -6.08 -26.91
N MET A 222 -2.45 -6.58 -26.90
CA MET A 222 -1.38 -6.09 -27.74
C MET A 222 -1.27 -6.96 -28.99
N GLU A 223 -1.25 -6.37 -30.17
CA GLU A 223 -0.82 -7.02 -31.40
C GLU A 223 0.71 -7.22 -31.32
N ASP A 224 1.23 -8.30 -31.92
CA ASP A 224 2.61 -8.76 -31.74
C ASP A 224 3.71 -7.72 -32.09
N ASP A 225 3.38 -6.63 -32.77
CA ASP A 225 4.31 -5.58 -33.19
C ASP A 225 4.46 -4.40 -32.19
N GLU A 226 3.67 -4.34 -31.10
CA GLU A 226 3.69 -3.23 -30.13
C GLU A 226 4.45 -3.54 -28.83
N VAL A 227 5.27 -4.59 -28.79
CA VAL A 227 6.09 -4.97 -27.63
C VAL A 227 7.33 -4.04 -27.52
N GLN A 228 7.14 -2.75 -27.56
CA GLN A 228 8.08 -1.81 -26.98
C GLN A 228 7.59 -1.47 -25.59
N ASP A 229 8.50 -1.48 -24.61
CA ASP A 229 8.30 -0.89 -23.28
C ASP A 229 7.94 0.60 -23.42
N ALA A 230 6.71 0.85 -23.87
CA ALA A 230 6.17 2.21 -23.85
C ALA A 230 6.14 2.63 -22.37
N PRO A 231 6.79 3.75 -22.02
CA PRO A 231 6.71 4.29 -20.68
C PRO A 231 5.23 4.46 -20.37
N GLN A 232 4.76 3.78 -19.31
CA GLN A 232 3.39 3.96 -18.84
C GLN A 232 3.21 5.48 -18.65
N PRO A 233 2.13 6.09 -19.20
CA PRO A 233 1.88 7.47 -18.86
C PRO A 233 1.75 7.53 -17.35
N ALA A 234 2.75 8.13 -16.72
CA ALA A 234 2.60 8.55 -15.35
C ALA A 234 1.28 9.31 -15.32
N LEU A 235 0.30 8.81 -14.58
CA LEU A 235 -0.71 9.70 -14.03
C LEU A 235 0.07 10.60 -13.08
N SER A 236 0.85 11.47 -13.71
CA SER A 236 1.67 12.43 -13.03
C SER A 236 0.69 13.33 -12.30
N ILE A 237 1.00 13.59 -11.05
CA ILE A 237 0.54 14.82 -10.39
C ILE A 237 0.61 16.00 -11.38
N ARG A 238 1.53 15.97 -12.37
CA ARG A 238 1.66 16.92 -13.48
C ARG A 238 0.37 17.23 -14.26
N GLU A 239 -0.48 16.27 -14.56
CA GLU A 239 -1.71 16.59 -15.32
C GLU A 239 -2.83 17.16 -14.45
N ALA A 240 -2.87 16.81 -13.17
CA ALA A 240 -3.82 17.41 -12.21
C ALA A 240 -3.35 18.79 -11.68
N VAL A 241 -2.05 19.07 -11.70
CA VAL A 241 -1.40 20.23 -11.07
C VAL A 241 -1.41 21.47 -11.95
N LEU A 242 -1.46 21.35 -13.28
CA LEU A 242 -1.28 22.51 -14.18
C LEU A 242 -2.49 23.45 -14.28
N THR A 243 -3.62 23.20 -13.60
CA THR A 243 -4.83 24.00 -13.84
C THR A 243 -5.30 24.91 -12.72
N ARG A 244 -4.76 24.85 -11.50
CA ARG A 244 -5.11 25.84 -10.44
C ARG A 244 -4.08 25.90 -9.32
N SER A 245 -3.14 26.84 -9.39
CA SER A 245 -2.43 27.32 -8.19
C SER A 245 -3.44 28.01 -7.25
N VAL A 246 -3.55 27.49 -6.02
CA VAL A 246 -4.30 28.19 -4.96
C VAL A 246 -3.39 29.29 -4.42
N PRO A 247 -3.87 30.57 -4.30
CA PRO A 247 -3.06 31.62 -3.70
C PRO A 247 -2.60 31.22 -2.30
N ILE A 248 -1.31 31.39 -2.02
CA ILE A 248 -0.74 31.15 -0.68
C ILE A 248 -1.42 32.15 0.27
N ALA A 249 -2.23 31.64 1.21
CA ALA A 249 -2.79 32.46 2.27
C ALA A 249 -1.66 33.02 3.15
N ASN A 250 -1.90 34.14 3.83
CA ASN A 250 -0.91 34.83 4.70
C ASN A 250 -0.30 33.97 5.82
N GLN A 251 -0.76 32.73 6.02
CA GLN A 251 -0.14 31.69 6.80
C GLN A 251 -0.11 30.39 5.99
N ALA A 252 1.00 30.12 5.30
CA ALA A 252 1.21 28.88 4.60
C ALA A 252 1.13 27.70 5.58
N ARG A 253 0.37 26.66 5.22
CA ARG A 253 0.33 25.42 6.00
C ARG A 253 1.68 24.75 6.00
N ARG A 254 1.98 24.08 7.10
CA ARG A 254 3.23 23.35 7.25
C ARG A 254 2.99 21.87 7.07
N LEU A 255 3.82 21.24 6.22
CA LEU A 255 3.88 19.80 6.02
C LEU A 255 5.21 19.31 6.52
N GLN A 256 5.24 18.70 7.71
CA GLN A 256 6.45 18.15 8.28
C GLN A 256 6.76 16.80 7.65
N PHE A 257 7.96 16.66 7.11
CA PHE A 257 8.45 15.48 6.42
C PHE A 257 9.59 14.83 7.21
N PHE A 258 9.28 13.71 7.88
CA PHE A 258 10.27 12.92 8.62
C PHE A 258 10.90 11.89 7.70
N TYR A 259 12.21 11.88 7.58
CA TYR A 259 12.94 11.04 6.63
C TYR A 259 14.34 10.67 7.11
N ASP A 260 14.90 9.62 6.52
CA ASP A 260 16.31 9.25 6.56
C ASP A 260 16.75 8.88 5.14
N VAL A 261 17.94 9.30 4.75
CA VAL A 261 18.51 8.98 3.42
C VAL A 261 18.65 7.48 3.20
N ALA A 262 18.75 6.68 4.27
CA ALA A 262 18.76 5.22 4.20
C ALA A 262 17.45 4.59 3.68
N SER A 263 16.36 5.36 3.56
CA SER A 263 15.05 4.81 3.16
C SER A 263 14.73 5.04 1.70
N PRO A 264 14.53 3.97 0.87
CA PRO A 264 14.10 4.11 -0.52
C PRO A 264 12.71 4.76 -0.63
N PHE A 265 11.82 4.48 0.32
CA PHE A 265 10.49 5.09 0.35
C PHE A 265 10.56 6.59 0.68
N ALA A 266 11.53 7.02 1.50
CA ALA A 266 11.77 8.43 1.76
C ALA A 266 12.38 9.12 0.53
N TYR A 267 13.26 8.46 -0.22
CA TYR A 267 13.72 8.94 -1.52
C TYR A 267 12.56 9.20 -2.47
N LEU A 268 11.70 8.21 -2.69
CA LEU A 268 10.53 8.35 -3.58
C LEU A 268 9.60 9.48 -3.11
N ALA A 269 9.37 9.60 -1.80
CA ALA A 269 8.58 10.69 -1.24
C ALA A 269 9.20 12.06 -1.50
N SER A 270 10.52 12.19 -1.32
CA SER A 270 11.23 13.46 -1.49
C SER A 270 11.11 14.02 -2.91
N THR A 271 10.97 13.16 -3.92
CA THR A 271 10.82 13.58 -5.32
C THR A 271 9.45 14.18 -5.64
N GLN A 272 8.46 14.01 -4.77
CA GLN A 272 7.08 14.42 -5.00
C GLN A 272 6.58 15.49 -4.01
N ILE A 273 7.17 15.57 -2.82
CA ILE A 273 6.56 16.28 -1.69
C ILE A 273 6.52 17.79 -1.87
N GLU A 274 7.55 18.38 -2.49
CA GLU A 274 7.61 19.84 -2.68
C GLU A 274 6.54 20.30 -3.67
N GLN A 275 6.40 19.58 -4.80
CA GLN A 275 5.35 19.87 -5.77
C GLN A 275 3.95 19.67 -5.19
N LEU A 276 3.75 18.63 -4.36
CA LEU A 276 2.49 18.40 -3.65
C LEU A 276 2.17 19.56 -2.69
N ALA A 277 3.16 20.00 -1.92
CA ALA A 277 2.98 21.10 -0.97
C ALA A 277 2.66 22.40 -1.70
N GLU A 278 3.41 22.75 -2.74
CA GLU A 278 3.15 23.92 -3.58
C GLU A 278 1.72 23.90 -4.14
N TYR A 279 1.30 22.76 -4.71
CA TYR A 279 -0.06 22.58 -5.21
C TYR A 279 -1.14 22.81 -4.15
N CYS A 280 -0.86 22.45 -2.89
CA CYS A 280 -1.77 22.62 -1.77
C CYS A 280 -1.62 23.98 -1.05
N GLY A 281 -0.74 24.87 -1.49
CA GLY A 281 -0.44 26.13 -0.79
C GLY A 281 0.21 25.90 0.58
N ALA A 282 1.07 24.89 0.69
CA ALA A 282 1.78 24.50 1.89
C ALA A 282 3.30 24.62 1.72
N VAL A 283 4.02 24.63 2.84
CA VAL A 283 5.49 24.63 2.89
C VAL A 283 5.94 23.33 3.54
N VAL A 284 6.98 22.71 2.99
CA VAL A 284 7.59 21.50 3.56
C VAL A 284 8.62 21.86 4.61
N ASP A 285 8.43 21.30 5.81
CA ASP A 285 9.44 21.29 6.87
C ASP A 285 10.19 19.97 6.82
N TRP A 286 11.45 20.01 6.43
CA TRP A 286 12.30 18.84 6.33
C TRP A 286 12.86 18.45 7.70
N HIS A 287 12.49 17.28 8.19
CA HIS A 287 12.91 16.75 9.51
C HIS A 287 13.76 15.49 9.32
N PRO A 288 15.07 15.62 9.05
CA PRO A 288 15.96 14.46 9.03
C PRO A 288 16.04 13.83 10.41
N ILE A 289 15.93 12.49 10.46
CA ILE A 289 16.04 11.69 11.68
C ILE A 289 16.97 10.50 11.48
N LEU A 290 17.40 9.86 12.54
CA LEU A 290 18.18 8.64 12.46
C LEU A 290 17.25 7.42 12.57
N LEU A 291 16.92 6.80 11.42
CA LEU A 291 15.99 5.68 11.34
C LEU A 291 16.44 4.49 12.19
N GLY A 292 17.74 4.16 12.18
CA GLY A 292 18.30 3.11 13.04
C GLY A 292 18.15 3.40 14.53
N GLY A 293 18.26 4.67 14.94
CA GLY A 293 17.99 5.10 16.32
C GLY A 293 16.52 4.88 16.70
N LEU A 294 15.60 5.31 15.83
CA LEU A 294 14.16 5.12 16.01
C LEU A 294 13.78 3.63 16.09
N PHE A 295 14.31 2.79 15.21
CA PHE A 295 14.01 1.35 15.23
C PHE A 295 14.52 0.67 16.50
N ARG A 296 15.69 1.07 16.98
CA ARG A 296 16.24 0.55 18.25
C ARG A 296 15.35 0.90 19.44
N SER A 297 14.89 2.14 19.52
CA SER A 297 13.98 2.59 20.57
C SER A 297 12.65 1.84 20.57
N LEU A 298 12.10 1.56 19.38
CA LEU A 298 10.82 0.87 19.21
C LEU A 298 10.91 -0.67 19.21
N GLY A 299 12.11 -1.25 19.36
CA GLY A 299 12.32 -2.69 19.27
C GLY A 299 12.02 -3.28 17.88
N THR A 300 12.07 -2.44 16.83
CA THR A 300 11.87 -2.85 15.44
C THR A 300 13.18 -3.41 14.86
N PRO A 301 13.16 -4.46 14.01
CA PRO A 301 14.35 -4.91 13.31
C PRO A 301 15.04 -3.78 12.54
N MET A 302 16.37 -3.67 12.68
CA MET A 302 17.17 -2.58 12.06
C MET A 302 17.02 -2.53 10.54
N VAL A 303 16.82 -3.68 9.91
CA VAL A 303 16.60 -3.83 8.46
C VAL A 303 15.33 -4.65 8.24
N PRO A 304 14.15 -4.02 8.20
CA PRO A 304 12.89 -4.76 8.04
C PRO A 304 12.87 -5.68 6.81
N LEU A 305 13.52 -5.26 5.72
CA LEU A 305 13.60 -6.04 4.47
C LEU A 305 14.25 -7.42 4.66
N SER A 306 15.23 -7.55 5.58
CA SER A 306 15.89 -8.83 5.88
C SER A 306 14.98 -9.80 6.64
N ALA A 307 14.00 -9.28 7.38
CA ALA A 307 13.03 -10.07 8.12
C ALA A 307 11.82 -10.51 7.26
N TYR A 308 11.74 -10.07 6.02
CA TYR A 308 10.64 -10.46 5.12
C TYR A 308 10.84 -11.86 4.54
N SER A 309 9.73 -12.57 4.29
CA SER A 309 9.75 -13.79 3.50
C SER A 309 10.32 -13.51 2.09
N PRO A 310 10.90 -14.53 1.41
CA PRO A 310 11.48 -14.33 0.08
C PRO A 310 10.49 -13.71 -0.92
N SER A 311 9.22 -14.12 -0.92
CA SER A 311 8.18 -13.58 -1.78
C SER A 311 7.87 -12.12 -1.47
N LYS A 312 7.73 -11.76 -0.18
CA LYS A 312 7.50 -10.38 0.24
C LYS A 312 8.68 -9.47 -0.09
N ARG A 313 9.92 -9.96 0.10
CA ARG A 313 11.13 -9.19 -0.24
C ARG A 313 11.19 -8.89 -1.74
N ARG A 314 10.98 -9.90 -2.59
CA ARG A 314 10.96 -9.73 -4.05
C ARG A 314 9.89 -8.70 -4.45
N HIS A 315 8.65 -8.88 -3.97
CA HIS A 315 7.58 -7.94 -4.24
C HIS A 315 7.93 -6.51 -3.80
N THR A 316 8.56 -6.35 -2.63
CA THR A 316 8.94 -5.01 -2.14
C THR A 316 9.93 -4.32 -3.07
N LEU A 317 10.91 -5.05 -3.60
CA LEU A 317 11.88 -4.50 -4.56
C LEU A 317 11.21 -4.14 -5.90
N GLU A 318 10.35 -5.01 -6.41
CA GLU A 318 9.57 -4.74 -7.62
C GLU A 318 8.61 -3.56 -7.44
N ASP A 319 7.98 -3.45 -6.27
CA ASP A 319 7.06 -2.34 -5.95
C ASP A 319 7.78 -1.00 -5.87
N LEU A 320 9.00 -0.97 -5.30
CA LEU A 320 9.87 0.21 -5.32
C LEU A 320 10.19 0.66 -6.75
N ALA A 321 10.58 -0.27 -7.62
CA ALA A 321 10.85 0.03 -9.03
C ALA A 321 9.61 0.53 -9.77
N ARG A 322 8.42 -0.06 -9.50
CA ARG A 322 7.14 0.41 -10.06
C ARG A 322 6.81 1.84 -9.61
N TRP A 323 7.01 2.15 -8.34
CA TRP A 323 6.77 3.51 -7.82
C TRP A 323 7.76 4.52 -8.39
N ALA A 324 9.05 4.16 -8.52
CA ALA A 324 10.05 5.01 -9.16
C ALA A 324 9.65 5.32 -10.61
N HIS A 325 9.28 4.30 -11.38
CA HIS A 325 8.76 4.46 -12.73
C HIS A 325 7.48 5.31 -12.77
N HIS A 326 6.53 5.07 -11.86
CA HIS A 326 5.29 5.84 -11.76
C HIS A 326 5.53 7.33 -11.49
N TYR A 327 6.57 7.65 -10.73
CA TYR A 327 6.98 9.02 -10.42
C TYR A 327 7.94 9.61 -11.46
N ASP A 328 8.27 8.86 -12.52
CA ASP A 328 9.27 9.23 -13.52
C ASP A 328 10.62 9.60 -12.90
N GLN A 329 11.06 8.76 -11.94
CA GLN A 329 12.30 8.98 -11.21
C GLN A 329 13.30 7.86 -11.45
N PRO A 330 14.59 8.18 -11.69
CA PRO A 330 15.63 7.17 -11.74
C PRO A 330 15.75 6.49 -10.38
N PHE A 331 15.93 5.18 -10.38
CA PHE A 331 16.07 4.40 -9.16
C PHE A 331 16.98 3.20 -9.39
N HIS A 332 17.97 3.06 -8.52
CA HIS A 332 18.83 1.90 -8.43
C HIS A 332 18.86 1.41 -6.98
N PHE A 333 18.57 0.10 -6.77
CA PHE A 333 18.72 -0.45 -5.42
C PHE A 333 20.21 -0.67 -5.14
N PRO A 334 20.77 -0.04 -4.09
CA PRO A 334 22.22 0.01 -3.91
C PRO A 334 22.86 -1.36 -3.68
N THR A 335 24.07 -1.54 -4.20
CA THR A 335 24.86 -2.77 -3.99
C THR A 335 25.27 -2.91 -2.51
N GLN A 336 25.51 -1.80 -1.82
CA GLN A 336 25.76 -1.76 -0.38
C GLN A 336 24.50 -1.34 0.38
N PHE A 337 23.71 -2.31 0.80
CA PHE A 337 22.50 -2.09 1.60
C PHE A 337 22.44 -3.08 2.77
N PRO A 338 22.14 -2.65 4.00
CA PRO A 338 21.92 -1.26 4.44
C PRO A 338 23.22 -0.46 4.57
N MET A 339 23.13 0.86 4.40
CA MET A 339 24.24 1.79 4.59
C MET A 339 24.05 2.60 5.87
N MET A 340 25.16 2.93 6.54
CA MET A 340 25.16 3.85 7.69
C MET A 340 25.08 5.29 7.20
N THR A 341 23.99 5.99 7.53
CA THR A 341 23.74 7.37 7.08
C THR A 341 23.98 8.44 8.15
N VAL A 342 24.61 8.06 9.27
CA VAL A 342 24.76 8.96 10.44
C VAL A 342 25.48 10.26 10.07
N THR A 343 26.57 10.20 9.30
CA THR A 343 27.33 11.40 8.90
C THR A 343 26.49 12.26 7.95
N ALA A 344 25.82 11.65 6.97
CA ALA A 344 24.90 12.34 6.06
C ALA A 344 23.76 13.04 6.82
N GLN A 345 23.12 12.34 7.77
CA GLN A 345 22.06 12.92 8.60
C GLN A 345 22.55 14.07 9.49
N ARG A 346 23.81 14.01 9.99
CA ARG A 346 24.42 15.11 10.74
C ARG A 346 24.72 16.32 9.84
N LEU A 347 25.14 16.11 8.59
CA LEU A 347 25.29 17.20 7.62
C LEU A 347 23.97 17.93 7.40
N LEU A 348 22.86 17.21 7.31
CA LEU A 348 21.53 17.81 7.17
C LEU A 348 21.14 18.67 8.38
N MET A 349 21.63 18.37 9.59
CA MET A 349 21.44 19.24 10.77
C MET A 349 22.17 20.59 10.65
N LEU A 350 23.20 20.66 9.81
CA LEU A 350 24.04 21.85 9.58
C LEU A 350 23.58 22.64 8.34
N ALA A 351 22.77 22.07 7.47
CA ALA A 351 22.43 22.61 6.16
C ALA A 351 21.50 23.84 6.20
N GLY A 352 20.79 24.07 7.31
CA GLY A 352 19.87 25.21 7.45
C GLY A 352 18.80 25.24 6.35
N GLU A 353 18.67 26.37 5.68
CA GLU A 353 17.70 26.54 4.55
C GLU A 353 18.05 25.70 3.32
N ARG A 354 19.27 25.17 3.22
CA ARG A 354 19.73 24.29 2.15
C ARG A 354 19.47 22.80 2.43
N THR A 355 18.74 22.48 3.52
CA THR A 355 18.39 21.09 3.85
C THR A 355 17.69 20.35 2.69
N PRO A 356 16.73 20.93 1.95
CA PRO A 356 16.12 20.25 0.81
C PRO A 356 17.13 19.90 -0.28
N GLN A 357 17.98 20.88 -0.69
CA GLN A 357 18.96 20.69 -1.75
C GLN A 357 19.99 19.60 -1.39
N LEU A 358 20.51 19.65 -0.17
CA LEU A 358 21.45 18.64 0.32
C LEU A 358 20.78 17.26 0.42
N SER A 359 19.51 17.20 0.86
CA SER A 359 18.76 15.93 0.90
C SER A 359 18.62 15.31 -0.47
N HIS A 360 18.26 16.10 -1.48
CA HIS A 360 18.15 15.61 -2.85
C HIS A 360 19.50 15.13 -3.41
N ALA A 361 20.59 15.84 -3.13
CA ALA A 361 21.93 15.42 -3.53
C ALA A 361 22.32 14.07 -2.89
N LEU A 362 22.12 13.92 -1.59
CA LEU A 362 22.41 12.68 -0.86
C LEU A 362 21.53 11.51 -1.31
N PHE A 363 20.22 11.75 -1.53
CA PHE A 363 19.32 10.74 -2.04
C PHE A 363 19.74 10.26 -3.44
N ARG A 364 20.10 11.18 -4.35
CA ARG A 364 20.59 10.81 -5.69
C ARG A 364 21.91 10.04 -5.63
N ALA A 365 22.84 10.47 -4.79
CA ALA A 365 24.09 9.75 -4.61
C ALA A 365 23.86 8.29 -4.22
N TYR A 366 22.94 8.02 -3.29
CA TYR A 366 22.72 6.67 -2.78
C TYR A 366 21.76 5.84 -3.66
N TRP A 367 20.58 6.39 -4.02
CA TRP A 367 19.49 5.64 -4.68
C TRP A 367 19.52 5.70 -6.21
N VAL A 368 20.43 6.48 -6.79
CA VAL A 368 20.58 6.57 -8.26
C VAL A 368 21.99 6.21 -8.70
N ALA A 369 23.00 6.80 -8.04
CA ALA A 369 24.39 6.63 -8.45
C ALA A 369 25.11 5.47 -7.72
N ASP A 370 24.45 4.73 -6.81
CA ASP A 370 25.05 3.63 -6.04
C ASP A 370 26.32 4.03 -5.27
N ALA A 371 26.38 5.28 -4.80
CA ALA A 371 27.56 5.83 -4.14
C ALA A 371 27.58 5.49 -2.64
N ASP A 372 28.79 5.28 -2.11
CA ASP A 372 29.00 5.05 -0.67
C ASP A 372 28.96 6.38 0.10
N LEU A 373 27.91 6.64 0.86
CA LEU A 373 27.78 7.83 1.71
C LEU A 373 28.73 7.83 2.93
N ASN A 374 29.56 6.79 3.11
CA ASN A 374 30.64 6.81 4.10
C ASN A 374 31.95 7.32 3.48
N ASP A 375 32.03 7.47 2.14
CA ASP A 375 33.16 8.12 1.49
C ASP A 375 33.05 9.66 1.63
N PRO A 376 34.01 10.32 2.29
CA PRO A 376 34.01 11.76 2.42
C PRO A 376 33.93 12.54 1.12
N SER A 377 34.48 12.01 0.03
CA SER A 377 34.48 12.66 -1.29
C SER A 377 33.05 12.76 -1.86
N ILE A 378 32.20 11.77 -1.62
CA ILE A 378 30.80 11.77 -2.00
C ILE A 378 30.00 12.81 -1.20
N LEU A 379 30.25 12.90 0.10
CA LEU A 379 29.60 13.90 0.96
C LEU A 379 30.03 15.33 0.59
N GLU A 380 31.31 15.55 0.26
CA GLU A 380 31.81 16.82 -0.25
C GLU A 380 31.15 17.19 -1.60
N ALA A 381 31.00 16.24 -2.50
CA ALA A 381 30.31 16.46 -3.77
C ALA A 381 28.88 16.90 -3.55
N ALA A 382 28.14 16.23 -2.64
CA ALA A 382 26.77 16.58 -2.27
C ALA A 382 26.68 17.98 -1.63
N LEU A 383 27.64 18.36 -0.78
CA LEU A 383 27.72 19.72 -0.21
C LEU A 383 27.93 20.78 -1.29
N ARG A 384 28.88 20.57 -2.23
CA ARG A 384 29.11 21.50 -3.35
C ARG A 384 27.85 21.64 -4.23
N GLU A 385 27.20 20.55 -4.55
CA GLU A 385 25.95 20.55 -5.33
C GLU A 385 24.82 21.33 -4.61
N ALA A 386 24.74 21.23 -3.28
CA ALA A 386 23.79 21.98 -2.48
C ALA A 386 24.18 23.46 -2.27
N GLY A 387 25.35 23.89 -2.74
CA GLY A 387 25.88 25.23 -2.53
C GLY A 387 26.31 25.49 -1.07
N LEU A 388 26.81 24.45 -0.40
CA LEU A 388 27.23 24.47 1.00
C LEU A 388 28.77 24.32 1.10
N PRO A 389 29.41 24.94 2.12
CA PRO A 389 30.83 24.80 2.35
C PRO A 389 31.20 23.38 2.76
N ILE A 390 32.30 22.86 2.23
CA ILE A 390 32.77 21.48 2.51
C ILE A 390 33.27 21.33 3.96
N GLU A 391 33.64 22.42 4.62
CA GLU A 391 34.06 22.48 6.01
C GLU A 391 32.98 21.98 6.98
N LEU A 392 31.72 21.97 6.56
CA LEU A 392 30.60 21.38 7.34
C LEU A 392 30.84 19.89 7.64
N LEU A 393 31.62 19.19 6.79
CA LEU A 393 31.90 17.78 7.01
C LEU A 393 32.68 17.55 8.32
N SER A 394 33.65 18.37 8.65
CA SER A 394 34.41 18.27 9.90
C SER A 394 33.52 18.52 11.11
N ARG A 395 32.51 19.38 10.98
CA ARG A 395 31.60 19.76 12.05
C ARG A 395 30.60 18.66 12.44
N THR A 396 30.44 17.64 11.62
CA THR A 396 29.53 16.50 11.90
C THR A 396 29.90 15.72 13.16
N SER A 397 31.14 15.89 13.66
CA SER A 397 31.63 15.27 14.90
C SER A 397 31.37 16.12 16.14
N GLU A 398 30.92 17.38 15.98
CA GLU A 398 30.62 18.31 17.10
C GLU A 398 29.51 17.70 17.99
N PRO A 399 29.65 17.82 19.34
CA PRO A 399 28.63 17.30 20.27
C PRO A 399 27.24 17.87 20.01
N GLU A 400 27.11 19.15 19.73
CA GLU A 400 25.86 19.86 19.51
C GLU A 400 25.11 19.30 18.28
N VAL A 401 25.86 18.90 17.24
CA VAL A 401 25.26 18.31 16.00
C VAL A 401 24.73 16.91 16.27
N LYS A 402 25.47 16.13 17.08
CA LYS A 402 25.04 14.79 17.51
C LYS A 402 23.78 14.87 18.36
N GLU A 403 23.75 15.77 19.33
CA GLU A 403 22.62 16.01 20.22
C GLU A 403 21.41 16.47 19.42
N LYS A 404 21.55 17.42 18.49
CA LYS A 404 20.47 17.91 17.64
C LYS A 404 19.82 16.79 16.81
N LEU A 405 20.61 15.88 16.21
CA LEU A 405 20.06 14.74 15.46
C LEU A 405 19.35 13.76 16.40
N GLN A 406 19.89 13.52 17.59
CA GLN A 406 19.26 12.68 18.60
C GLN A 406 17.95 13.28 19.07
N GLU A 407 17.90 14.58 19.37
CA GLU A 407 16.69 15.29 19.76
C GLU A 407 15.61 15.25 18.68
N ASN A 408 15.97 15.47 17.39
CA ASN A 408 15.05 15.32 16.27
C ASN A 408 14.46 13.92 16.20
N THR A 409 15.28 12.89 16.40
CA THR A 409 14.83 11.50 16.38
C THR A 409 13.87 11.20 17.53
N LEU A 410 14.19 11.65 18.75
CA LEU A 410 13.32 11.51 19.93
C LEU A 410 12.03 12.34 19.80
N ALA A 411 12.10 13.53 19.21
CA ALA A 411 10.94 14.35 18.94
C ALA A 411 10.00 13.69 17.92
N ALA A 412 10.55 13.06 16.88
CA ALA A 412 9.78 12.28 15.92
C ALA A 412 9.07 11.09 16.60
N GLU A 413 9.78 10.33 17.44
CA GLU A 413 9.20 9.23 18.22
C GLU A 413 8.04 9.71 19.10
N ARG A 414 8.24 10.78 19.87
CA ARG A 414 7.19 11.40 20.71
C ARG A 414 6.00 11.89 19.89
N ALA A 415 6.23 12.32 18.65
CA ALA A 415 5.18 12.70 17.71
C ALA A 415 4.43 11.51 17.08
N GLY A 416 4.80 10.28 17.43
CA GLY A 416 4.17 9.06 16.90
C GLY A 416 4.75 8.54 15.59
N VAL A 417 5.93 9.02 15.18
CA VAL A 417 6.69 8.49 14.04
C VAL A 417 7.28 7.13 14.44
N PHE A 418 7.04 6.10 13.63
CA PHE A 418 7.57 4.75 13.85
C PHE A 418 8.37 4.21 12.65
N GLY A 419 8.55 5.04 11.64
CA GLY A 419 9.28 4.74 10.41
C GLY A 419 9.23 5.92 9.45
N VAL A 420 9.92 5.81 8.32
CA VAL A 420 10.00 6.86 7.32
C VAL A 420 9.67 6.34 5.91
N PRO A 421 9.10 7.17 5.02
CA PRO A 421 8.68 8.56 5.26
C PRO A 421 7.45 8.64 6.14
N THR A 422 7.42 9.65 7.01
CA THR A 422 6.20 10.04 7.72
C THR A 422 5.94 11.52 7.47
N PHE A 423 4.68 11.82 7.18
CA PHE A 423 4.18 13.18 6.99
C PHE A 423 3.32 13.56 8.18
N ARG A 424 3.55 14.75 8.73
CA ARG A 424 2.73 15.30 9.82
C ARG A 424 2.21 16.67 9.43
N ILE A 425 0.89 16.83 9.52
CA ILE A 425 0.22 18.10 9.27
C ILE A 425 -0.26 18.63 10.64
N PRO A 426 0.38 19.69 11.17
CA PRO A 426 -0.12 20.37 12.37
C PRO A 426 -1.55 20.85 12.15
N GLN A 427 -2.37 20.76 13.18
CA GLN A 427 -3.74 21.29 13.16
C GLN A 427 -3.82 22.51 14.09
N PRO A 428 -4.60 23.56 13.74
CA PRO A 428 -4.81 24.70 14.63
C PRO A 428 -5.46 24.28 15.95
N HIS A 429 -6.35 23.28 15.88
CA HIS A 429 -7.04 22.70 17.02
C HIS A 429 -7.03 21.17 16.90
N GLY A 430 -6.78 20.48 18.01
CA GLY A 430 -6.78 19.01 18.07
C GLY A 430 -5.43 18.36 17.73
N GLU A 431 -5.48 17.06 17.50
CA GLU A 431 -4.30 16.24 17.24
C GLU A 431 -3.76 16.43 15.83
N PRO A 432 -2.44 16.49 15.66
CA PRO A 432 -1.82 16.53 14.33
C PRO A 432 -2.19 15.30 13.49
N LEU A 433 -2.29 15.48 12.18
CA LEU A 433 -2.53 14.36 11.27
C LEU A 433 -1.19 13.75 10.86
N LEU A 434 -1.04 12.44 11.09
CA LEU A 434 0.13 11.67 10.65
C LEU A 434 -0.25 10.73 9.50
N PHE A 435 0.67 10.60 8.53
CA PHE A 435 0.56 9.68 7.40
C PHE A 435 1.90 8.97 7.23
N PHE A 436 1.88 7.66 7.07
CA PHE A 436 3.10 6.86 6.92
C PHE A 436 3.15 6.18 5.56
N GLY A 437 4.25 6.39 4.84
CA GLY A 437 4.50 5.78 3.52
C GLY A 437 4.32 6.78 2.36
N GLN A 438 5.19 6.68 1.35
CA GLN A 438 5.15 7.49 0.14
C GLN A 438 3.85 7.29 -0.67
N ASP A 439 3.20 6.16 -0.50
CA ASP A 439 1.93 5.80 -1.15
C ASP A 439 0.69 6.45 -0.52
N ARG A 440 0.88 7.34 0.47
CA ARG A 440 -0.17 8.12 1.13
C ARG A 440 -0.29 9.56 0.63
N MET A 441 0.44 9.94 -0.43
CA MET A 441 0.43 11.31 -0.98
C MET A 441 -0.99 11.82 -1.30
N LYS A 442 -1.88 10.98 -1.84
CA LYS A 442 -3.29 11.35 -2.12
C LYS A 442 -4.07 11.71 -0.85
N LEU A 443 -3.80 11.01 0.26
CA LEU A 443 -4.43 11.31 1.55
C LEU A 443 -3.85 12.57 2.19
N VAL A 444 -2.54 12.81 2.03
CA VAL A 444 -1.83 14.03 2.45
C VAL A 444 -2.41 15.23 1.70
N GLU A 445 -2.51 15.17 0.37
CA GLU A 445 -3.14 16.19 -0.46
C GLU A 445 -4.57 16.52 0.03
N ARG A 446 -5.40 15.49 0.18
CA ARG A 446 -6.78 15.70 0.66
C ARG A 446 -6.82 16.37 2.02
N ALA A 447 -5.93 16.00 2.94
CA ALA A 447 -5.88 16.61 4.28
C ALA A 447 -5.43 18.08 4.22
N LEU A 448 -4.43 18.39 3.40
CA LEU A 448 -4.00 19.78 3.17
C LEU A 448 -5.10 20.62 2.53
N ARG A 449 -5.88 20.08 1.62
CA ARG A 449 -6.96 20.80 0.93
C ARG A 449 -8.25 20.94 1.75
N LYS A 450 -8.60 19.98 2.60
CA LYS A 450 -9.81 20.05 3.44
C LYS A 450 -9.83 21.29 4.36
N GLY A 451 -8.70 21.70 4.87
CA GLY A 451 -8.64 22.90 5.70
C GLY A 451 -8.61 24.23 4.91
N THR A 452 -8.70 24.23 3.55
CA THR A 452 -8.87 25.46 2.73
C THR A 452 -10.33 25.82 2.51
N ARG A 453 -11.26 24.93 2.81
CA ARG A 453 -12.68 25.27 2.85
C ARG A 453 -13.00 25.72 4.28
N SER A 454 -12.84 27.02 4.55
CA SER A 454 -13.59 27.67 5.62
C SER A 454 -15.07 27.50 5.29
N GLU A 455 -15.79 26.96 6.26
CA GLU A 455 -17.26 26.90 6.26
C GLU A 455 -17.91 28.25 5.96
#